data_31f18588c19bf2d54c81e2130bc88daf
#
_entry.id   31f18588c19bf2d54c81e2130bc88daf
#
_cell.length_a   1.000
_cell.length_b   1.000
_cell.length_c   1.000
_cell.angle_alpha   90.00
_cell.angle_beta   90.00
_cell.angle_gamma   90.00
#
_symmetry.space_group_name_H-M   'P 1'
#
loop_
_entity.id
_entity.type
_entity.pdbx_description
1 polymer ?
#
loop_
_entity_poly.entity_id
_entity_poly.type
_entity_poly.pdbx_seq_one_letter_code
_entity_poly.pdbx_strand_id
1 'polypeptide(L)'
;MIPAYSELYLSDAALALGSMLESAVYLFEVDLEVFWRLFLASHVSDDFGNGLSGTVSGKSGWELAAGILDEAGVAFPHGKPKGTVGRSREFWAGWALARYQWKTGLPFREIETFAPLATVLLMYSPYHEMSDEQIFDALDRHRSQHRFPDGIRSARSKILTAKPKIAHDVAQSCKRVRQP
;
A
#
# COMPACT_ATOMS: atom_id res chain seq x y z
N MET A 1 20.88 -9.47 0.02
CA MET A 1 19.71 -8.83 0.65
C MET A 1 18.86 -9.97 1.21
N ILE A 2 18.33 -9.85 2.41
CA ILE A 2 17.48 -10.91 3.02
C ILE A 2 16.04 -10.49 2.75
N PRO A 3 15.20 -11.36 2.14
CA PRO A 3 13.77 -11.08 1.93
C PRO A 3 13.05 -10.83 3.25
N ALA A 4 11.98 -10.04 3.23
CA ALA A 4 11.22 -9.68 4.42
C ALA A 4 10.59 -10.91 5.12
N TYR A 5 10.18 -11.92 4.33
CA TYR A 5 9.55 -13.15 4.80
C TYR A 5 9.76 -14.29 3.79
N SER A 6 9.26 -15.49 4.10
CA SER A 6 9.39 -16.67 3.24
C SER A 6 8.79 -16.43 1.84
N GLU A 7 9.49 -16.82 0.79
CA GLU A 7 9.03 -16.75 -0.60
C GLU A 7 7.71 -17.49 -0.84
N LEU A 8 7.39 -18.48 -0.02
CA LEU A 8 6.11 -19.22 -0.08
C LEU A 8 4.88 -18.27 0.02
N TYR A 9 5.01 -17.15 0.74
CA TYR A 9 3.92 -16.18 0.91
C TYR A 9 3.92 -15.05 -0.13
N LEU A 10 4.95 -14.97 -0.99
CA LEU A 10 5.12 -13.84 -1.90
C LEU A 10 3.94 -13.65 -2.86
N SER A 11 3.46 -14.74 -3.46
CA SER A 11 2.32 -14.68 -4.38
C SER A 11 1.05 -14.23 -3.67
N ASP A 12 0.79 -14.76 -2.49
CA ASP A 12 -0.40 -14.41 -1.71
C ASP A 12 -0.34 -12.95 -1.25
N ALA A 13 0.82 -12.52 -0.75
CA ALA A 13 1.05 -11.14 -0.34
C ALA A 13 0.84 -10.15 -1.50
N ALA A 14 1.36 -10.47 -2.67
CA ALA A 14 1.18 -9.64 -3.86
C ALA A 14 -0.30 -9.57 -4.30
N LEU A 15 -1.01 -10.70 -4.27
CA LEU A 15 -2.45 -10.76 -4.54
C LEU A 15 -3.24 -9.99 -3.48
N ALA A 16 -2.91 -10.14 -2.21
CA ALA A 16 -3.61 -9.48 -1.11
C ALA A 16 -3.48 -7.96 -1.20
N LEU A 17 -2.26 -7.43 -1.37
CA LEU A 17 -2.04 -5.99 -1.48
C LEU A 17 -2.63 -5.40 -2.76
N GLY A 18 -2.50 -6.10 -3.89
CA GLY A 18 -3.14 -5.71 -5.14
C GLY A 18 -4.67 -5.64 -5.03
N SER A 19 -5.30 -6.71 -4.54
CA SER A 19 -6.74 -6.76 -4.33
C SER A 19 -7.22 -5.76 -3.28
N MET A 20 -6.41 -5.44 -2.29
CA MET A 20 -6.73 -4.45 -1.27
C MET A 20 -6.87 -3.05 -1.88
N LEU A 21 -5.89 -2.60 -2.67
CA LEU A 21 -5.97 -1.30 -3.34
C LEU A 21 -7.11 -1.23 -4.35
N GLU A 22 -7.30 -2.29 -5.14
CA GLU A 22 -8.40 -2.39 -6.08
C GLU A 22 -9.77 -2.34 -5.37
N SER A 23 -9.93 -3.07 -4.26
CA SER A 23 -11.16 -3.08 -3.47
C SER A 23 -11.47 -1.72 -2.86
N ALA A 24 -10.47 -1.00 -2.38
CA ALA A 24 -10.65 0.34 -1.83
C ALA A 24 -11.31 1.28 -2.84
N VAL A 25 -10.86 1.24 -4.09
CA VAL A 25 -11.36 2.12 -5.16
C VAL A 25 -12.71 1.64 -5.71
N TYR A 26 -12.80 0.36 -6.12
CA TYR A 26 -13.93 -0.11 -6.93
C TYR A 26 -15.06 -0.75 -6.12
N LEU A 27 -14.80 -1.20 -4.90
CA LEU A 27 -15.83 -1.78 -4.04
C LEU A 27 -16.28 -0.83 -2.93
N PHE A 28 -15.33 -0.10 -2.37
CA PHE A 28 -15.61 0.79 -1.25
C PHE A 28 -15.71 2.26 -1.69
N GLU A 29 -15.42 2.56 -2.97
CA GLU A 29 -15.54 3.90 -3.56
C GLU A 29 -14.74 4.97 -2.78
N VAL A 30 -13.60 4.57 -2.22
CA VAL A 30 -12.70 5.44 -1.47
C VAL A 30 -11.62 5.98 -2.41
N ASP A 31 -11.29 7.27 -2.26
CA ASP A 31 -10.14 7.84 -2.96
C ASP A 31 -8.87 7.08 -2.62
N LEU A 32 -8.12 6.68 -3.65
CA LEU A 32 -6.96 5.80 -3.48
C LEU A 32 -5.85 6.43 -2.63
N GLU A 33 -5.61 7.74 -2.77
CA GLU A 33 -4.57 8.43 -2.00
C GLU A 33 -4.96 8.53 -0.52
N VAL A 34 -6.25 8.76 -0.26
CA VAL A 34 -6.82 8.73 1.09
C VAL A 34 -6.66 7.35 1.69
N PHE A 35 -7.06 6.30 0.96
CA PHE A 35 -6.92 4.92 1.42
C PHE A 35 -5.46 4.54 1.68
N TRP A 36 -4.56 4.89 0.78
CA TRP A 36 -3.14 4.59 0.93
C TRP A 36 -2.54 5.22 2.19
N ARG A 37 -2.90 6.46 2.50
CA ARG A 37 -2.48 7.10 3.75
C ARG A 37 -3.02 6.38 4.99
N LEU A 38 -4.26 5.88 4.95
CA LEU A 38 -4.83 5.08 6.03
C LEU A 38 -4.08 3.75 6.18
N PHE A 39 -3.81 3.06 5.08
CA PHE A 39 -2.99 1.84 5.09
C PHE A 39 -1.62 2.09 5.71
N LEU A 40 -0.88 3.11 5.27
CA LEU A 40 0.42 3.45 5.83
C LEU A 40 0.36 3.77 7.33
N ALA A 41 -0.75 4.27 7.84
CA ALA A 41 -0.94 4.59 9.25
C ALA A 41 -1.42 3.41 10.10
N SER A 42 -1.99 2.37 9.46
CA SER A 42 -2.58 1.20 10.12
C SER A 42 -1.53 0.18 10.59
N HIS A 43 -1.93 -0.68 11.53
CA HIS A 43 -1.14 -1.85 11.92
C HIS A 43 -0.95 -2.85 10.75
N VAL A 44 -1.90 -2.90 9.81
CA VAL A 44 -1.83 -3.80 8.65
C VAL A 44 -0.58 -3.55 7.80
N SER A 45 -0.15 -2.29 7.66
CA SER A 45 1.09 -1.94 6.95
C SER A 45 2.33 -2.53 7.62
N ASP A 46 2.38 -2.50 8.95
CA ASP A 46 3.50 -3.03 9.72
C ASP A 46 3.48 -4.58 9.72
N ASP A 47 2.30 -5.19 9.93
CA ASP A 47 2.10 -6.63 9.87
C ASP A 47 2.46 -7.21 8.51
N PHE A 48 2.07 -6.51 7.44
CA PHE A 48 2.38 -6.88 6.08
C PHE A 48 3.89 -6.82 5.81
N GLY A 49 4.52 -5.73 6.24
CA GLY A 49 5.96 -5.52 6.12
C GLY A 49 6.79 -6.56 6.88
N ASN A 50 6.25 -7.07 7.99
CA ASN A 50 6.87 -8.12 8.80
C ASN A 50 6.50 -9.54 8.34
N GLY A 51 5.68 -9.69 7.30
CA GLY A 51 5.28 -10.98 6.76
C GLY A 51 4.41 -11.81 7.71
N LEU A 52 3.56 -11.15 8.50
CA LEU A 52 2.63 -11.84 9.39
C LEU A 52 1.65 -12.67 8.56
N SER A 53 1.70 -14.01 8.70
CA SER A 53 0.95 -14.93 7.83
C SER A 53 -0.56 -14.65 7.81
N GLY A 54 -1.15 -14.25 8.93
CA GLY A 54 -2.55 -13.85 9.02
C GLY A 54 -2.92 -12.62 8.16
N THR A 55 -1.94 -11.80 7.81
CA THR A 55 -2.12 -10.61 6.98
C THR A 55 -1.72 -10.87 5.53
N VAL A 56 -0.55 -11.51 5.30
CA VAL A 56 -0.03 -11.70 3.92
C VAL A 56 -0.71 -12.83 3.15
N SER A 57 -1.29 -13.82 3.83
CA SER A 57 -1.96 -14.97 3.19
C SER A 57 -3.26 -15.42 3.88
N GLY A 58 -3.59 -14.85 5.04
CA GLY A 58 -4.75 -15.29 5.83
C GLY A 58 -6.04 -14.50 5.57
N LYS A 59 -5.95 -13.35 4.90
CA LYS A 59 -7.09 -12.47 4.58
C LYS A 59 -7.10 -12.11 3.11
N SER A 60 -8.28 -11.97 2.55
CA SER A 60 -8.45 -11.41 1.21
C SER A 60 -8.20 -9.89 1.21
N GLY A 61 -7.86 -9.33 0.05
CA GLY A 61 -7.60 -7.89 -0.05
C GLY A 61 -8.79 -7.03 0.36
N TRP A 62 -10.03 -7.46 0.08
CA TRP A 62 -11.20 -6.71 0.51
C TRP A 62 -11.39 -6.73 2.04
N GLU A 63 -11.07 -7.84 2.73
CA GLU A 63 -11.12 -7.92 4.20
C GLU A 63 -10.07 -7.02 4.83
N LEU A 64 -8.87 -6.95 4.23
CA LEU A 64 -7.83 -6.02 4.67
C LEU A 64 -8.27 -4.58 4.48
N ALA A 65 -8.84 -4.24 3.32
CA ALA A 65 -9.31 -2.89 3.04
C ALA A 65 -10.47 -2.49 3.98
N ALA A 66 -11.43 -3.38 4.20
CA ALA A 66 -12.52 -3.15 5.15
C ALA A 66 -12.00 -2.91 6.57
N GLY A 67 -11.06 -3.75 7.04
CA GLY A 67 -10.48 -3.62 8.37
C GLY A 67 -9.76 -2.28 8.58
N ILE A 68 -9.04 -1.79 7.57
CA ILE A 68 -8.38 -0.47 7.61
C ILE A 68 -9.40 0.67 7.69
N LEU A 69 -10.48 0.58 6.91
CA LEU A 69 -11.53 1.59 6.89
C LEU A 69 -12.31 1.61 8.20
N ASP A 70 -12.62 0.43 8.77
CA ASP A 70 -13.26 0.29 10.08
C ASP A 70 -12.36 0.89 11.20
N GLU A 71 -11.08 0.56 11.22
CA GLU A 71 -10.11 1.12 12.19
C GLU A 71 -10.03 2.64 12.09
N ALA A 72 -10.13 3.19 10.87
CA ALA A 72 -10.12 4.63 10.64
C ALA A 72 -11.48 5.31 10.88
N GLY A 73 -12.54 4.57 11.14
CA GLY A 73 -13.90 5.10 11.29
C GLY A 73 -14.49 5.68 10.00
N VAL A 74 -14.04 5.20 8.84
CA VAL A 74 -14.54 5.61 7.54
C VAL A 74 -15.71 4.75 7.14
N ALA A 75 -16.87 5.35 6.91
CA ALA A 75 -18.05 4.62 6.44
C ALA A 75 -17.87 4.17 4.99
N PHE A 76 -18.16 2.90 4.70
CA PHE A 76 -18.13 2.31 3.37
C PHE A 76 -19.33 1.36 3.18
N PRO A 77 -19.69 1.00 1.92
CA PRO A 77 -20.74 0.03 1.67
C PRO A 77 -20.39 -1.33 2.26
N HIS A 78 -21.24 -1.88 3.13
CA HIS A 78 -21.06 -3.22 3.69
C HIS A 78 -21.65 -4.26 2.73
N GLY A 79 -20.86 -5.27 2.41
CA GLY A 79 -21.28 -6.41 1.59
C GLY A 79 -20.09 -7.12 0.98
N LYS A 80 -20.28 -8.42 0.67
CA LYS A 80 -19.27 -9.13 -0.11
C LYS A 80 -19.29 -8.61 -1.55
N PRO A 81 -18.11 -8.47 -2.19
CA PRO A 81 -18.03 -8.07 -3.57
C PRO A 81 -18.86 -9.00 -4.45
N LYS A 82 -19.70 -8.44 -5.30
CA LYS A 82 -20.37 -9.18 -6.36
C LYS A 82 -19.49 -9.12 -7.61
N GLY A 83 -18.70 -10.15 -7.82
CA GLY A 83 -17.83 -10.27 -8.99
C GLY A 83 -16.35 -9.95 -8.71
N THR A 84 -15.51 -10.32 -9.65
CA THR A 84 -14.09 -9.95 -9.69
C THR A 84 -13.96 -8.63 -10.43
N VAL A 85 -13.36 -7.64 -9.80
CA VAL A 85 -12.83 -6.49 -10.52
C VAL A 85 -11.65 -7.01 -11.36
N GLY A 86 -11.54 -6.61 -12.61
CA GLY A 86 -10.40 -7.01 -13.46
C GLY A 86 -9.11 -6.43 -12.88
N ARG A 87 -7.97 -7.00 -13.24
CA ARG A 87 -6.66 -6.50 -12.77
C ARG A 87 -6.43 -5.07 -13.25
N SER A 88 -6.76 -4.12 -12.38
CA SER A 88 -6.61 -2.69 -12.63
C SER A 88 -5.16 -2.22 -12.43
N ARG A 89 -4.87 -0.97 -12.77
CA ARG A 89 -3.56 -0.36 -12.46
C ARG A 89 -3.34 -0.25 -10.94
N GLU A 90 -4.40 -0.10 -10.17
CA GLU A 90 -4.38 -0.08 -8.71
C GLU A 90 -3.99 -1.46 -8.16
N PHE A 91 -4.56 -2.52 -8.73
CA PHE A 91 -4.14 -3.89 -8.42
C PHE A 91 -2.65 -4.09 -8.72
N TRP A 92 -2.21 -3.70 -9.93
CA TRP A 92 -0.81 -3.86 -10.32
C TRP A 92 0.13 -3.07 -9.41
N ALA A 93 -0.23 -1.85 -9.03
CA ALA A 93 0.59 -1.04 -8.14
C ALA A 93 0.77 -1.71 -6.76
N GLY A 94 -0.30 -2.23 -6.17
CA GLY A 94 -0.23 -3.00 -4.93
C GLY A 94 0.61 -4.27 -5.08
N TRP A 95 0.40 -5.01 -6.16
CA TRP A 95 1.18 -6.20 -6.49
C TRP A 95 2.68 -5.91 -6.61
N ALA A 96 3.05 -4.86 -7.34
CA ALA A 96 4.45 -4.46 -7.51
C ALA A 96 5.09 -3.99 -6.20
N LEU A 97 4.35 -3.20 -5.40
CA LEU A 97 4.82 -2.71 -4.10
C LEU A 97 5.04 -3.86 -3.10
N ALA A 98 4.16 -4.86 -3.05
CA ALA A 98 4.33 -6.02 -2.17
C ALA A 98 5.60 -6.80 -2.52
N ARG A 99 5.85 -7.04 -3.82
CA ARG A 99 7.03 -7.76 -4.29
C ARG A 99 8.31 -6.99 -4.04
N TYR A 100 8.29 -5.67 -4.25
CA TYR A 100 9.43 -4.81 -3.96
C TYR A 100 9.72 -4.72 -2.45
N GLN A 101 8.67 -4.61 -1.63
CA GLN A 101 8.77 -4.66 -0.18
C GLN A 101 9.41 -5.96 0.29
N TRP A 102 8.92 -7.10 -0.22
CA TRP A 102 9.47 -8.41 0.08
C TRP A 102 10.97 -8.51 -0.26
N LYS A 103 11.36 -8.08 -1.47
CA LYS A 103 12.75 -8.10 -1.92
C LYS A 103 13.66 -7.26 -1.04
N THR A 104 13.19 -6.07 -0.65
CA THR A 104 14.04 -5.08 0.03
C THR A 104 13.98 -5.14 1.55
N GLY A 105 12.92 -5.70 2.12
CA GLY A 105 12.62 -5.65 3.55
C GLY A 105 12.31 -4.25 4.09
N LEU A 106 12.07 -3.27 3.20
CA LEU A 106 11.77 -1.91 3.59
C LEU A 106 10.33 -1.77 4.07
N PRO A 107 10.05 -0.99 5.13
CA PRO A 107 8.68 -0.60 5.46
C PRO A 107 8.03 0.18 4.31
N PHE A 108 6.72 0.00 4.09
CA PHE A 108 5.99 0.75 3.05
C PHE A 108 6.09 2.27 3.22
N ARG A 109 6.15 2.76 4.45
CA ARG A 109 6.38 4.20 4.74
C ARG A 109 7.73 4.69 4.22
N GLU A 110 8.76 3.85 4.20
CA GLU A 110 10.06 4.21 3.63
C GLU A 110 9.98 4.17 2.10
N ILE A 111 9.35 3.17 1.52
CA ILE A 111 9.15 3.06 0.07
C ILE A 111 8.40 4.30 -0.45
N GLU A 112 7.33 4.72 0.22
CA GLU A 112 6.54 5.91 -0.12
C GLU A 112 7.39 7.18 -0.24
N THR A 113 8.49 7.29 0.49
CA THR A 113 9.33 8.49 0.46
C THR A 113 10.08 8.71 -0.85
N PHE A 114 10.38 7.64 -1.59
CA PHE A 114 11.11 7.71 -2.85
C PHE A 114 10.31 7.19 -4.06
N ALA A 115 9.29 6.41 -3.81
CA ALA A 115 8.35 5.90 -4.81
C ALA A 115 6.91 6.07 -4.30
N PRO A 116 6.38 7.30 -4.27
CA PRO A 116 4.99 7.56 -3.90
C PRO A 116 4.02 6.72 -4.73
N LEU A 117 2.89 6.29 -4.13
CA LEU A 117 1.91 5.47 -4.83
C LEU A 117 1.49 6.06 -6.18
N ALA A 118 1.33 7.38 -6.27
CA ALA A 118 1.03 8.08 -7.52
C ALA A 118 2.10 7.83 -8.60
N THR A 119 3.38 7.79 -8.21
CA THR A 119 4.49 7.47 -9.13
C THR A 119 4.41 6.02 -9.59
N VAL A 120 4.13 5.09 -8.68
CA VAL A 120 3.98 3.66 -9.01
C VAL A 120 2.81 3.44 -9.98
N LEU A 121 1.69 4.12 -9.79
CA LEU A 121 0.55 4.08 -10.72
C LEU A 121 0.91 4.55 -12.13
N LEU A 122 1.76 5.56 -12.28
CA LEU A 122 2.25 6.04 -13.58
C LEU A 122 3.19 5.02 -14.25
N MET A 123 3.84 4.18 -13.47
CA MET A 123 4.68 3.10 -13.99
C MET A 123 3.85 1.97 -14.63
N TYR A 124 2.55 1.87 -14.39
CA TYR A 124 1.71 0.80 -14.95
C TYR A 124 1.90 0.67 -16.45
N SER A 125 1.67 1.74 -17.22
CA SER A 125 1.71 1.67 -18.69
C SER A 125 3.02 1.11 -19.26
N PRO A 126 4.21 1.58 -18.83
CA PRO A 126 5.47 1.03 -19.35
C PRO A 126 5.91 -0.30 -18.72
N TYR A 127 5.41 -0.69 -17.53
CA TYR A 127 5.99 -1.80 -16.78
C TYR A 127 5.05 -2.98 -16.51
N HIS A 128 3.75 -2.91 -16.81
CA HIS A 128 2.80 -3.97 -16.43
C HIS A 128 3.04 -5.32 -17.14
N GLU A 129 3.76 -5.32 -18.26
CA GLU A 129 4.16 -6.52 -19.00
C GLU A 129 5.64 -6.89 -18.79
N MET A 130 6.35 -6.16 -17.93
CA MET A 130 7.77 -6.36 -17.69
C MET A 130 8.05 -7.35 -16.56
N SER A 131 9.29 -7.86 -16.51
CA SER A 131 9.72 -8.74 -15.43
C SER A 131 9.86 -7.99 -14.11
N ASP A 132 9.81 -8.74 -13.00
CA ASP A 132 10.02 -8.18 -11.67
C ASP A 132 11.33 -7.40 -11.56
N GLU A 133 12.42 -7.91 -12.17
CA GLU A 133 13.73 -7.27 -12.13
C GLU A 133 13.68 -5.87 -12.74
N GLN A 134 12.99 -5.71 -13.86
CA GLN A 134 12.84 -4.42 -14.53
C GLN A 134 12.03 -3.42 -13.71
N ILE A 135 10.97 -3.90 -13.03
CA ILE A 135 10.18 -3.09 -12.09
C ILE A 135 11.05 -2.67 -10.91
N PHE A 136 11.80 -3.61 -10.33
CA PHE A 136 12.67 -3.34 -9.20
C PHE A 136 13.79 -2.37 -9.53
N ASP A 137 14.42 -2.51 -10.70
CA ASP A 137 15.45 -1.59 -11.18
C ASP A 137 14.90 -0.17 -11.37
N ALA A 138 13.65 -0.04 -11.79
CA ALA A 138 13.00 1.25 -11.89
C ALA A 138 12.77 1.89 -10.52
N LEU A 139 12.28 1.12 -9.54
CA LEU A 139 12.08 1.59 -8.16
C LEU A 139 13.41 1.90 -7.46
N ASP A 140 14.45 1.11 -7.70
CA ASP A 140 15.80 1.36 -7.17
C ASP A 140 16.43 2.63 -7.77
N ARG A 141 16.13 3.00 -9.02
CA ARG A 141 16.51 4.30 -9.60
C ARG A 141 15.85 5.45 -8.86
N HIS A 142 14.54 5.37 -8.57
CA HIS A 142 13.86 6.38 -7.75
C HIS A 142 14.50 6.48 -6.36
N ARG A 143 14.79 5.35 -5.72
CA ARG A 143 15.47 5.30 -4.43
C ARG A 143 16.83 5.98 -4.46
N SER A 144 17.62 5.76 -5.52
CA SER A 144 18.97 6.34 -5.66
C SER A 144 18.91 7.86 -5.85
N GLN A 145 17.92 8.37 -6.57
CA GLN A 145 17.68 9.80 -6.78
C GLN A 145 17.22 10.53 -5.50
N HIS A 146 16.51 9.82 -4.64
CA HIS A 146 15.96 10.35 -3.38
C HIS A 146 16.83 10.03 -2.15
N ARG A 147 18.05 9.52 -2.34
CA ARG A 147 18.98 9.20 -1.26
C ARG A 147 19.45 10.47 -0.57
N PHE A 148 18.90 10.76 0.60
CA PHE A 148 19.36 11.87 1.43
C PHE A 148 20.80 11.63 1.93
N PRO A 149 21.62 12.70 2.05
CA PRO A 149 22.93 12.60 2.72
C PRO A 149 22.78 12.00 4.12
N ASP A 150 23.71 11.15 4.51
CA ASP A 150 23.66 10.33 5.75
C ASP A 150 23.45 11.10 7.08
N GLY A 151 23.55 12.43 7.09
CA GLY A 151 23.34 13.27 8.27
C GLY A 151 21.87 13.47 8.70
N ILE A 152 20.86 13.08 7.92
CA ILE A 152 19.44 13.35 8.20
C ILE A 152 18.68 12.11 8.73
N ARG A 153 19.30 10.93 8.72
CA ARG A 153 18.64 9.67 9.16
C ARG A 153 18.13 9.71 10.62
N SER A 154 18.86 10.39 11.52
CA SER A 154 18.51 10.45 12.96
C SER A 154 17.30 11.34 13.27
N ALA A 155 17.09 12.42 12.53
CA ALA A 155 15.95 13.32 12.73
C ALA A 155 14.64 12.72 12.19
N ARG A 156 14.73 11.88 11.16
CA ARG A 156 13.60 11.29 10.44
C ARG A 156 12.93 10.14 11.21
N SER A 157 13.70 9.35 11.96
CA SER A 157 13.17 8.28 12.82
C SER A 157 12.20 8.82 13.88
N LYS A 158 12.43 10.05 14.39
CA LYS A 158 11.55 10.69 15.37
C LYS A 158 10.25 11.24 14.78
N ILE A 159 10.23 11.57 13.49
CA ILE A 159 9.04 12.07 12.80
C ILE A 159 8.12 10.91 12.38
N LEU A 160 8.70 9.76 11.99
CA LEU A 160 7.98 8.56 11.57
C LEU A 160 7.26 7.82 12.72
N THR A 161 7.67 8.05 13.98
CA THR A 161 7.05 7.45 15.17
C THR A 161 5.92 8.31 15.76
N ALA A 162 5.74 9.55 15.32
CA ALA A 162 4.59 10.35 15.72
C ALA A 162 3.32 9.84 15.00
N LYS A 163 2.40 9.23 15.75
CA LYS A 163 1.06 8.89 15.25
C LYS A 163 0.42 10.17 14.69
N PRO A 164 0.13 10.24 13.38
CA PRO A 164 -0.50 11.44 12.83
C PRO A 164 -1.96 11.52 13.29
N LYS A 165 -2.43 12.72 13.60
CA LYS A 165 -3.86 13.06 13.80
C LYS A 165 -4.69 12.95 12.51
N ILE A 166 -4.29 12.08 11.59
CA ILE A 166 -4.82 12.00 10.22
C ILE A 166 -6.26 11.48 10.19
N ALA A 167 -6.64 10.63 11.14
CA ALA A 167 -7.98 10.03 11.15
C ALA A 167 -9.11 11.07 11.24
N HIS A 168 -8.89 12.18 11.94
CA HIS A 168 -9.92 13.21 12.10
C HIS A 168 -10.11 14.08 10.85
N ASP A 169 -9.02 14.46 10.20
CA ASP A 169 -9.06 15.33 9.01
C ASP A 169 -9.56 14.58 7.77
N VAL A 170 -9.24 13.30 7.65
CA VAL A 170 -9.71 12.43 6.55
C VAL A 170 -11.20 12.15 6.65
N ALA A 171 -11.73 11.90 7.85
CA ALA A 171 -13.15 11.70 8.08
C ALA A 171 -13.99 12.95 7.74
N GLN A 172 -13.42 14.13 7.92
CA GLN A 172 -14.07 15.40 7.53
C GLN A 172 -14.04 15.63 6.02
N SER A 173 -12.97 15.24 5.33
CA SER A 173 -12.85 15.38 3.87
C SER A 173 -13.83 14.49 3.13
N CYS A 174 -14.01 13.24 3.55
CA CYS A 174 -15.00 12.32 2.98
C CYS A 174 -16.46 12.79 3.16
N LYS A 175 -16.76 13.50 4.26
CA LYS A 175 -18.11 14.03 4.51
C LYS A 175 -18.46 15.22 3.57
N ARG A 176 -17.48 15.98 3.09
CA ARG A 176 -17.73 17.13 2.18
C ARG A 176 -18.04 16.72 0.75
N VAL A 177 -17.63 15.55 0.31
CA VAL A 177 -17.89 15.06 -1.06
C VAL A 177 -19.31 14.50 -1.23
N ARG A 178 -20.06 14.25 -0.12
CA ARG A 178 -21.41 13.66 -0.15
C ARG A 178 -22.56 14.63 0.09
N GLN A 179 -22.35 15.94 0.01
CA GLN A 179 -23.49 16.87 0.02
C GLN A 179 -23.88 17.23 -1.43
N PRO A 180 -25.17 17.04 -1.80
CA PRO A 180 -25.68 17.31 -3.14
C PRO A 180 -25.60 18.79 -3.53
#